data_1ac52cbbe0292f8f273e5daacff41070
#
_entry.id   1ac52cbbe0292f8f273e5daacff41070
#
_cell.length_a   1.000
_cell.length_b   1.000
_cell.length_c   1.000
_cell.angle_alpha   90.00
_cell.angle_beta   90.00
_cell.angle_gamma   90.00
#
_symmetry.space_group_name_H-M   'P 1'
#
loop_
_entity.id
_entity.type
_entity.pdbx_description
1 polymer ?
#
loop_
_entity_poly.entity_id
_entity_poly.type
_entity_poly.pdbx_seq_one_letter_code
_entity_poly.pdbx_strand_id
1 'polypeptide(L)'
;MARKFVVALAVLIPAVAAYTCWPRKAELRAFDPAEMARLETAMWRDYYEKRYPALFYHLYESSRAQFGFSPLASARIAMSAALAAKTFQPTRSRAEAEAAIPYLMTYYGLLREAAPVAFDVRYVASRELDWWQARREAVGPRDYGVFVAEVAALTYGKSKDDPALLTFGIGRSEAMAYRDAHGQAITEQDWMNIEKQLVGAYRQLKAGVAN
;
A
#
# COMPACT_ATOMS: atom_id res chain seq x y z
N MET A 1 -10.64 19.46 43.39
CA MET A 1 -9.98 18.55 42.44
C MET A 1 -10.85 18.28 41.20
N ALA A 2 -12.14 17.98 41.31
CA ALA A 2 -13.02 17.68 40.18
C ALA A 2 -13.07 18.76 39.08
N ARG A 3 -13.15 20.06 39.44
CA ARG A 3 -13.21 21.17 38.47
C ARG A 3 -11.96 21.28 37.57
N LYS A 4 -10.77 21.00 38.12
CA LYS A 4 -9.52 20.97 37.32
C LYS A 4 -9.47 19.78 36.36
N PHE A 5 -10.02 18.65 36.79
CA PHE A 5 -10.14 17.44 35.93
C PHE A 5 -11.11 17.67 34.76
N VAL A 6 -12.25 18.29 34.99
CA VAL A 6 -13.25 18.62 33.95
C VAL A 6 -12.68 19.59 32.93
N VAL A 7 -11.95 20.62 33.38
CA VAL A 7 -11.29 21.58 32.48
C VAL A 7 -10.19 20.91 31.66
N ALA A 8 -9.38 20.03 32.27
CA ALA A 8 -8.34 19.29 31.55
C ALA A 8 -8.95 18.36 30.46
N LEU A 9 -10.03 17.67 30.75
CA LEU A 9 -10.75 16.83 29.79
C LEU A 9 -11.38 17.67 28.67
N ALA A 10 -11.96 18.83 29.01
CA ALA A 10 -12.58 19.72 28.03
C ALA A 10 -11.58 20.32 27.02
N VAL A 11 -10.31 20.41 27.36
CA VAL A 11 -9.22 20.84 26.47
C VAL A 11 -8.60 19.63 25.74
N LEU A 12 -8.40 18.53 26.44
CA LEU A 12 -7.73 17.33 25.87
C LEU A 12 -8.57 16.68 24.78
N ILE A 13 -9.87 16.54 24.96
CA ILE A 13 -10.75 15.89 23.96
C ILE A 13 -10.74 16.63 22.61
N PRO A 14 -10.96 17.95 22.54
CA PRO A 14 -10.85 18.69 21.29
C PRO A 14 -9.46 18.65 20.67
N ALA A 15 -8.41 18.69 21.48
CA ALA A 15 -7.03 18.61 20.99
C ALA A 15 -6.75 17.25 20.37
N VAL A 16 -7.17 16.15 20.99
CA VAL A 16 -7.05 14.80 20.45
C VAL A 16 -7.90 14.63 19.20
N ALA A 17 -9.13 15.13 19.20
CA ALA A 17 -10.00 15.11 18.01
C ALA A 17 -9.39 15.90 16.85
N ALA A 18 -8.88 17.10 17.11
CA ALA A 18 -8.17 17.90 16.13
C ALA A 18 -6.94 17.16 15.59
N TYR A 19 -6.09 16.62 16.45
CA TYR A 19 -4.92 15.84 16.03
C TYR A 19 -5.30 14.63 15.16
N THR A 20 -6.35 13.93 15.53
CA THR A 20 -6.77 12.67 14.88
C THR A 20 -7.44 12.91 13.54
N CYS A 21 -8.29 13.94 13.44
CA CYS A 21 -9.15 14.19 12.28
C CYS A 21 -8.65 15.33 11.38
N TRP A 22 -7.72 16.18 11.87
CA TRP A 22 -7.30 17.36 11.11
C TRP A 22 -6.69 16.95 9.77
N PRO A 23 -7.20 17.51 8.65
CA PRO A 23 -6.63 17.26 7.34
C PRO A 23 -5.15 17.71 7.34
N ARG A 24 -4.27 16.80 6.97
CA ARG A 24 -2.85 17.11 6.78
C ARG A 24 -2.58 17.21 5.30
N LYS A 25 -1.56 17.98 4.93
CA LYS A 25 -1.07 17.99 3.56
C LYS A 25 -0.33 16.66 3.35
N ALA A 26 -1.03 15.68 2.78
CA ALA A 26 -0.46 14.41 2.37
C ALA A 26 0.10 14.55 0.94
N GLU A 27 1.19 13.85 0.66
CA GLU A 27 1.86 13.87 -0.64
C GLU A 27 2.40 12.48 -0.97
N LEU A 28 1.85 11.82 -1.99
CA LEU A 28 2.24 10.47 -2.35
C LEU A 28 3.69 10.37 -2.84
N ARG A 29 4.28 11.46 -3.32
CA ARG A 29 5.69 11.48 -3.75
C ARG A 29 6.70 11.67 -2.62
N ALA A 30 6.24 11.96 -1.39
CA ALA A 30 7.12 12.32 -0.28
C ALA A 30 7.79 11.13 0.43
N PHE A 31 7.60 9.90 -0.05
CA PHE A 31 8.14 8.70 0.59
C PHE A 31 9.66 8.56 0.48
N ASP A 32 10.24 7.87 1.47
CA ASP A 32 11.61 7.36 1.43
C ASP A 32 11.62 5.93 0.87
N PRO A 33 12.41 5.64 -0.19
CA PRO A 33 12.44 4.32 -0.82
C PRO A 33 12.89 3.18 0.10
N ALA A 34 13.85 3.42 1.00
CA ALA A 34 14.35 2.39 1.90
C ALA A 34 13.31 2.07 2.97
N GLU A 35 12.68 3.10 3.54
CA GLU A 35 11.64 2.92 4.53
C GLU A 35 10.37 2.29 3.95
N MET A 36 10.00 2.63 2.70
CA MET A 36 8.90 1.95 2.00
C MET A 36 9.19 0.46 1.81
N ALA A 37 10.40 0.12 1.41
CA ALA A 37 10.82 -1.28 1.24
C ALA A 37 10.78 -2.05 2.56
N ARG A 38 11.29 -1.45 3.64
CA ARG A 38 11.25 -2.02 5.00
C ARG A 38 9.81 -2.29 5.44
N LEU A 39 8.92 -1.30 5.29
CA LEU A 39 7.51 -1.43 5.67
C LEU A 39 6.79 -2.48 4.82
N GLU A 40 7.03 -2.52 3.51
CA GLU A 40 6.40 -3.52 2.65
C GLU A 40 6.91 -4.94 2.96
N THR A 41 8.20 -5.11 3.21
CA THR A 41 8.77 -6.39 3.65
C THR A 41 8.12 -6.86 4.95
N ALA A 42 7.98 -5.96 5.92
CA ALA A 42 7.31 -6.26 7.18
C ALA A 42 5.83 -6.65 6.97
N MET A 43 5.10 -5.92 6.11
CA MET A 43 3.71 -6.25 5.75
C MET A 43 3.58 -7.63 5.09
N TRP A 44 4.48 -7.97 4.17
CA TRP A 44 4.46 -9.29 3.56
C TRP A 44 4.75 -10.38 4.59
N ARG A 45 5.77 -10.20 5.40
CA ARG A 45 6.10 -11.14 6.48
C ARG A 45 4.92 -11.35 7.42
N ASP A 46 4.29 -10.27 7.90
CA ASP A 46 3.14 -10.33 8.79
C ASP A 46 1.94 -11.04 8.15
N TYR A 47 1.69 -10.79 6.86
CA TYR A 47 0.62 -11.45 6.12
C TYR A 47 0.81 -12.97 6.04
N TYR A 48 2.02 -13.42 5.70
CA TYR A 48 2.30 -14.84 5.55
C TYR A 48 2.44 -15.58 6.89
N GLU A 49 2.93 -14.90 7.91
CA GLU A 49 3.00 -15.40 9.27
C GLU A 49 1.66 -15.24 10.04
N LYS A 50 0.63 -14.69 9.39
CA LYS A 50 -0.72 -14.46 9.94
C LYS A 50 -0.73 -13.54 11.18
N ARG A 51 0.23 -12.64 11.28
CA ARG A 51 0.33 -11.62 12.35
C ARG A 51 -0.53 -10.40 12.01
N TYR A 52 -1.84 -10.58 11.90
CA TYR A 52 -2.78 -9.56 11.42
C TYR A 52 -2.75 -8.22 12.17
N PRO A 53 -2.59 -8.18 13.52
CA PRO A 53 -2.44 -6.88 14.21
C PRO A 53 -1.19 -6.11 13.78
N ALA A 54 -0.05 -6.78 13.59
CA ALA A 54 1.19 -6.18 13.10
C ALA A 54 1.06 -5.73 11.64
N LEU A 55 0.44 -6.56 10.78
CA LEU A 55 0.11 -6.19 9.40
C LEU A 55 -0.72 -4.90 9.35
N PHE A 56 -1.78 -4.79 10.17
CA PHE A 56 -2.59 -3.58 10.24
C PHE A 56 -1.75 -2.36 10.68
N TYR A 57 -0.88 -2.54 11.67
CA TYR A 57 0.01 -1.48 12.15
C TYR A 57 0.95 -1.00 11.04
N HIS A 58 1.60 -1.90 10.30
CA HIS A 58 2.50 -1.51 9.21
C HIS A 58 1.76 -0.87 8.02
N LEU A 59 0.56 -1.32 7.69
CA LEU A 59 -0.32 -0.64 6.72
C LEU A 59 -0.68 0.79 7.17
N TYR A 60 -1.00 0.95 8.47
CA TYR A 60 -1.27 2.26 9.06
C TYR A 60 -0.02 3.14 9.03
N GLU A 61 1.13 2.62 9.45
CA GLU A 61 2.38 3.37 9.55
C GLU A 61 2.88 3.79 8.17
N SER A 62 2.77 2.93 7.15
CA SER A 62 3.13 3.25 5.78
C SER A 62 2.41 4.51 5.29
N SER A 63 1.11 4.62 5.49
CA SER A 63 0.38 5.83 5.10
C SER A 63 0.69 7.04 5.98
N ARG A 64 0.91 6.84 7.29
CA ARG A 64 1.26 7.90 8.24
C ARG A 64 2.64 8.47 8.00
N ALA A 65 3.66 7.60 8.03
CA ALA A 65 5.06 8.01 8.02
C ALA A 65 5.53 8.42 6.63
N GLN A 66 5.08 7.72 5.59
CA GLN A 66 5.55 7.95 4.24
C GLN A 66 4.75 9.02 3.49
N PHE A 67 3.45 9.07 3.67
CA PHE A 67 2.61 9.97 2.88
C PHE A 67 2.00 11.12 3.69
N GLY A 68 2.15 11.13 5.01
CA GLY A 68 1.70 12.23 5.87
C GLY A 68 0.20 12.29 6.12
N PHE A 69 -0.56 11.22 5.91
CA PHE A 69 -1.99 11.17 6.22
C PHE A 69 -2.27 11.38 7.72
N SER A 70 -3.44 11.89 8.06
CA SER A 70 -3.89 11.97 9.45
C SER A 70 -4.06 10.57 10.07
N PRO A 71 -4.04 10.42 11.41
CA PRO A 71 -4.26 9.11 12.04
C PRO A 71 -5.55 8.43 11.59
N LEU A 72 -6.65 9.17 11.47
CA LEU A 72 -7.93 8.62 11.02
C LEU A 72 -7.89 8.18 9.56
N ALA A 73 -7.32 9.00 8.67
CA ALA A 73 -7.18 8.64 7.26
C ALA A 73 -6.30 7.39 7.09
N SER A 74 -5.18 7.32 7.82
CA SER A 74 -4.28 6.15 7.80
C SER A 74 -4.95 4.87 8.31
N ALA A 75 -5.75 4.97 9.38
CA ALA A 75 -6.53 3.83 9.87
C ALA A 75 -7.57 3.37 8.82
N ARG A 76 -8.23 4.30 8.12
CA ARG A 76 -9.18 3.98 7.05
C ARG A 76 -8.48 3.34 5.85
N ILE A 77 -7.31 3.83 5.45
CA ILE A 77 -6.47 3.24 4.40
C ILE A 77 -6.09 1.80 4.77
N ALA A 78 -5.55 1.60 5.97
CA ALA A 78 -5.15 0.28 6.46
C ALA A 78 -6.34 -0.70 6.53
N MET A 79 -7.48 -0.25 7.02
CA MET A 79 -8.70 -1.07 7.10
C MET A 79 -9.22 -1.44 5.71
N SER A 80 -9.23 -0.49 4.76
CA SER A 80 -9.66 -0.76 3.38
C SER A 80 -8.78 -1.79 2.70
N ALA A 81 -7.45 -1.66 2.84
CA ALA A 81 -6.50 -2.62 2.29
C ALA A 81 -6.68 -4.02 2.90
N ALA A 82 -6.82 -4.10 4.23
CA ALA A 82 -7.03 -5.36 4.93
C ALA A 82 -8.35 -6.05 4.52
N LEU A 83 -9.44 -5.29 4.38
CA LEU A 83 -10.74 -5.80 3.95
C LEU A 83 -10.71 -6.25 2.49
N ALA A 84 -10.05 -5.50 1.60
CA ALA A 84 -9.87 -5.90 0.21
C ALA A 84 -9.13 -7.23 0.12
N ALA A 85 -7.99 -7.36 0.80
CA ALA A 85 -7.21 -8.60 0.83
C ALA A 85 -7.98 -9.78 1.42
N LYS A 86 -8.68 -9.56 2.54
CA LYS A 86 -9.53 -10.58 3.17
C LYS A 86 -10.64 -11.06 2.23
N THR A 87 -11.29 -10.13 1.51
CA THR A 87 -12.37 -10.46 0.58
C THR A 87 -11.85 -11.19 -0.65
N PHE A 88 -10.68 -10.79 -1.15
CA PHE A 88 -10.03 -11.44 -2.29
C PHE A 88 -9.56 -12.87 -1.97
N GLN A 89 -9.05 -13.11 -0.76
CA GLN A 89 -8.37 -14.36 -0.39
C GLN A 89 -9.14 -15.65 -0.72
N PRO A 90 -10.45 -15.80 -0.41
CA PRO A 90 -11.21 -17.01 -0.68
C PRO A 90 -11.67 -17.16 -2.14
N THR A 91 -11.57 -16.12 -2.96
CA THR A 91 -12.09 -16.12 -4.34
C THR A 91 -11.24 -17.00 -5.26
N ARG A 92 -11.85 -17.55 -6.32
CA ARG A 92 -11.20 -18.48 -7.25
C ARG A 92 -11.20 -17.98 -8.70
N SER A 93 -11.93 -16.90 -8.97
CA SER A 93 -12.04 -16.31 -10.29
C SER A 93 -11.98 -14.79 -10.23
N ARG A 94 -11.70 -14.15 -11.38
CA ARG A 94 -11.74 -12.70 -11.50
C ARG A 94 -13.14 -12.13 -11.19
N ALA A 95 -14.19 -12.84 -11.58
CA ALA A 95 -15.57 -12.42 -11.32
C ALA A 95 -15.90 -12.43 -9.81
N GLU A 96 -15.51 -13.49 -9.10
CA GLU A 96 -15.66 -13.53 -7.64
C GLU A 96 -14.83 -12.47 -6.93
N ALA A 97 -13.62 -12.20 -7.44
CA ALA A 97 -12.69 -11.21 -6.89
C ALA A 97 -13.24 -9.78 -6.96
N GLU A 98 -14.23 -9.49 -7.83
CA GLU A 98 -14.89 -8.17 -7.90
C GLU A 98 -15.52 -7.72 -6.57
N ALA A 99 -15.84 -8.66 -5.68
CA ALA A 99 -16.29 -8.34 -4.33
C ALA A 99 -15.28 -7.50 -3.52
N ALA A 100 -14.00 -7.48 -3.89
CA ALA A 100 -12.97 -6.66 -3.28
C ALA A 100 -12.96 -5.20 -3.80
N ILE A 101 -13.55 -4.93 -4.96
CA ILE A 101 -13.53 -3.60 -5.61
C ILE A 101 -14.03 -2.47 -4.69
N PRO A 102 -15.14 -2.58 -3.94
CA PRO A 102 -15.60 -1.49 -3.07
C PRO A 102 -14.55 -1.07 -2.03
N TYR A 103 -13.79 -2.01 -1.49
CA TYR A 103 -12.71 -1.73 -0.52
C TYR A 103 -11.50 -1.09 -1.20
N LEU A 104 -11.11 -1.57 -2.38
CA LEU A 104 -10.06 -0.95 -3.19
C LEU A 104 -10.47 0.46 -3.64
N MET A 105 -11.72 0.69 -3.99
CA MET A 105 -12.21 2.05 -4.29
C MET A 105 -12.13 2.98 -3.08
N THR A 106 -12.41 2.48 -1.88
CA THR A 106 -12.22 3.27 -0.65
C THR A 106 -10.75 3.60 -0.44
N TYR A 107 -9.86 2.62 -0.61
CA TYR A 107 -8.41 2.80 -0.51
C TYR A 107 -7.89 3.85 -1.52
N TYR A 108 -8.18 3.67 -2.81
CA TYR A 108 -7.73 4.60 -3.84
C TYR A 108 -8.43 5.96 -3.80
N GLY A 109 -9.67 6.02 -3.30
CA GLY A 109 -10.36 7.28 -3.04
C GLY A 109 -9.62 8.15 -2.02
N LEU A 110 -9.11 7.53 -0.95
CA LEU A 110 -8.28 8.22 0.05
C LEU A 110 -6.91 8.62 -0.54
N LEU A 111 -6.26 7.73 -1.29
CA LEU A 111 -4.98 8.06 -1.93
C LEU A 111 -5.10 9.19 -2.95
N ARG A 112 -6.22 9.29 -3.67
CA ARG A 112 -6.47 10.36 -4.64
C ARG A 112 -6.43 11.75 -4.01
N GLU A 113 -6.77 11.88 -2.72
CA GLU A 113 -6.70 13.16 -2.00
C GLU A 113 -5.26 13.68 -1.85
N ALA A 114 -4.27 12.78 -1.93
CA ALA A 114 -2.84 13.10 -1.84
C ALA A 114 -2.09 12.93 -3.18
N ALA A 115 -2.78 12.50 -4.22
CA ALA A 115 -2.19 12.27 -5.53
C ALA A 115 -1.84 13.58 -6.23
N PRO A 116 -0.76 13.61 -7.04
CA PRO A 116 -0.36 14.80 -7.80
C PRO A 116 -1.36 15.18 -8.90
N VAL A 117 -2.15 14.21 -9.35
CA VAL A 117 -3.18 14.37 -10.38
C VAL A 117 -4.43 13.59 -10.00
N ALA A 118 -5.58 14.02 -10.50
CA ALA A 118 -6.81 13.26 -10.38
C ALA A 118 -6.77 12.01 -11.27
N PHE A 119 -7.23 10.88 -10.75
CA PHE A 119 -7.37 9.62 -11.49
C PHE A 119 -8.75 8.98 -11.26
N ASP A 120 -9.15 8.10 -12.16
CA ASP A 120 -10.37 7.31 -12.00
C ASP A 120 -10.14 6.20 -10.95
N VAL A 121 -10.77 6.37 -9.79
CA VAL A 121 -10.65 5.47 -8.65
C VAL A 121 -11.11 4.05 -8.97
N ARG A 122 -12.20 3.90 -9.74
CA ARG A 122 -12.72 2.59 -10.10
C ARG A 122 -11.78 1.87 -11.07
N TYR A 123 -11.25 2.61 -12.03
CA TYR A 123 -10.31 2.05 -13.00
C TYR A 123 -9.02 1.57 -12.32
N VAL A 124 -8.44 2.41 -11.45
CA VAL A 124 -7.23 2.02 -10.67
C VAL A 124 -7.52 0.82 -9.77
N ALA A 125 -8.64 0.80 -9.06
CA ALA A 125 -9.04 -0.33 -8.23
C ALA A 125 -9.20 -1.63 -9.06
N SER A 126 -9.72 -1.53 -10.28
CA SER A 126 -9.80 -2.69 -11.20
C SER A 126 -8.42 -3.17 -11.63
N ARG A 127 -7.49 -2.24 -11.99
CA ARG A 127 -6.11 -2.60 -12.35
C ARG A 127 -5.34 -3.22 -11.17
N GLU A 128 -5.56 -2.74 -9.95
CA GLU A 128 -5.03 -3.38 -8.74
C GLU A 128 -5.48 -4.83 -8.62
N LEU A 129 -6.77 -5.07 -8.81
CA LEU A 129 -7.34 -6.41 -8.73
C LEU A 129 -6.84 -7.33 -9.87
N ASP A 130 -6.56 -6.77 -11.05
CA ASP A 130 -6.06 -7.53 -12.19
C ASP A 130 -4.67 -8.12 -11.93
N TRP A 131 -3.74 -7.36 -11.30
CA TRP A 131 -2.44 -7.92 -10.95
C TRP A 131 -2.53 -8.92 -9.78
N TRP A 132 -3.46 -8.73 -8.84
CA TRP A 132 -3.72 -9.74 -7.80
C TRP A 132 -4.15 -11.06 -8.41
N GLN A 133 -5.04 -11.00 -9.40
CA GLN A 133 -5.52 -12.18 -10.11
C GLN A 133 -4.43 -12.82 -10.97
N ALA A 134 -3.69 -12.03 -11.74
CA ALA A 134 -2.59 -12.52 -12.60
C ALA A 134 -1.52 -13.25 -11.77
N ARG A 135 -1.14 -12.70 -10.61
CA ARG A 135 -0.23 -13.38 -9.68
C ARG A 135 -0.82 -14.71 -9.18
N ARG A 136 -2.10 -14.74 -8.82
CA ARG A 136 -2.78 -15.98 -8.37
C ARG A 136 -2.80 -17.05 -9.45
N GLU A 137 -2.96 -16.66 -10.70
CA GLU A 137 -2.95 -17.54 -11.87
C GLU A 137 -1.54 -17.95 -12.28
N ALA A 138 -0.54 -17.63 -11.49
CA ALA A 138 0.88 -17.93 -11.73
C ALA A 138 1.41 -17.37 -13.06
N VAL A 139 0.86 -16.25 -13.52
CA VAL A 139 1.46 -15.45 -14.60
C VAL A 139 2.86 -14.99 -14.17
N GLY A 140 3.80 -14.95 -15.09
CA GLY A 140 5.19 -14.62 -14.78
C GLY A 140 5.35 -13.23 -14.15
N PRO A 141 6.33 -13.02 -13.25
CA PRO A 141 6.47 -11.76 -12.51
C PRO A 141 6.70 -10.56 -13.43
N ARG A 142 7.30 -10.72 -14.59
CA ARG A 142 7.45 -9.65 -15.57
C ARG A 142 6.13 -9.25 -16.21
N ASP A 143 5.26 -10.21 -16.44
CA ASP A 143 3.97 -9.96 -17.10
C ASP A 143 3.01 -9.25 -16.14
N TYR A 144 2.83 -9.74 -14.91
CA TYR A 144 1.97 -9.02 -13.95
C TYR A 144 2.64 -7.76 -13.37
N GLY A 145 3.96 -7.64 -13.43
CA GLY A 145 4.70 -6.44 -13.07
C GLY A 145 4.33 -5.23 -13.92
N VAL A 146 3.92 -5.44 -15.18
CA VAL A 146 3.38 -4.38 -16.02
C VAL A 146 2.08 -3.81 -15.44
N PHE A 147 1.20 -4.64 -14.88
CA PHE A 147 -0.02 -4.16 -14.21
C PHE A 147 0.30 -3.37 -12.94
N VAL A 148 1.31 -3.79 -12.17
CA VAL A 148 1.79 -3.03 -11.00
C VAL A 148 2.32 -1.66 -11.42
N ALA A 149 3.09 -1.60 -12.50
CA ALA A 149 3.58 -0.35 -13.08
C ALA A 149 2.43 0.55 -13.58
N GLU A 150 1.41 -0.02 -14.20
CA GLU A 150 0.23 0.71 -14.67
C GLU A 150 -0.54 1.35 -13.51
N VAL A 151 -0.74 0.62 -12.41
CA VAL A 151 -1.36 1.17 -11.19
C VAL A 151 -0.57 2.37 -10.66
N ALA A 152 0.77 2.27 -10.60
CA ALA A 152 1.62 3.38 -10.22
C ALA A 152 1.50 4.55 -11.22
N ALA A 153 1.58 4.28 -12.52
CA ALA A 153 1.45 5.30 -13.56
C ALA A 153 0.15 6.09 -13.43
N LEU A 154 -0.98 5.40 -13.27
CA LEU A 154 -2.30 6.02 -13.07
C LEU A 154 -2.34 6.87 -11.81
N THR A 155 -1.81 6.35 -10.70
CA THR A 155 -1.84 7.04 -9.39
C THR A 155 -1.00 8.31 -9.39
N TYR A 156 0.12 8.32 -10.11
CA TYR A 156 1.04 9.44 -10.17
C TYR A 156 0.90 10.32 -11.43
N GLY A 157 -0.05 10.01 -12.32
CA GLY A 157 -0.27 10.75 -13.55
C GLY A 157 0.89 10.65 -14.55
N LYS A 158 1.48 9.47 -14.66
CA LYS A 158 2.59 9.19 -15.57
C LYS A 158 2.15 8.31 -16.74
N SER A 159 3.01 8.23 -17.75
CA SER A 159 2.80 7.25 -18.82
C SER A 159 2.95 5.83 -18.28
N LYS A 160 2.07 4.91 -18.73
CA LYS A 160 2.21 3.48 -18.45
C LYS A 160 3.49 2.87 -19.03
N ASP A 161 4.08 3.53 -20.05
CA ASP A 161 5.30 3.10 -20.72
C ASP A 161 6.56 3.80 -20.14
N ASP A 162 6.44 4.50 -18.99
CA ASP A 162 7.57 5.11 -18.30
C ASP A 162 8.57 4.02 -17.87
N PRO A 163 9.85 4.09 -18.31
CA PRO A 163 10.81 3.02 -18.05
C PRO A 163 11.11 2.82 -16.56
N ALA A 164 11.07 3.88 -15.76
CA ALA A 164 11.33 3.79 -14.33
C ALA A 164 10.16 3.10 -13.61
N LEU A 165 8.91 3.43 -14.00
CA LEU A 165 7.73 2.76 -13.46
C LEU A 165 7.63 1.29 -13.88
N LEU A 166 7.98 0.97 -15.12
CA LEU A 166 8.06 -0.42 -15.58
C LEU A 166 9.12 -1.19 -14.76
N THR A 167 10.29 -0.61 -14.55
CA THR A 167 11.35 -1.21 -13.73
C THR A 167 10.91 -1.39 -12.27
N PHE A 168 10.16 -0.43 -11.71
CA PHE A 168 9.55 -0.56 -10.39
C PHE A 168 8.58 -1.74 -10.32
N GLY A 169 7.60 -1.78 -11.23
CA GLY A 169 6.57 -2.82 -11.21
C GLY A 169 7.14 -4.22 -11.39
N ILE A 170 8.07 -4.41 -12.33
CA ILE A 170 8.75 -5.68 -12.57
C ILE A 170 9.60 -6.07 -11.36
N GLY A 171 10.44 -5.16 -10.85
CA GLY A 171 11.31 -5.46 -9.71
C GLY A 171 10.55 -5.82 -8.44
N ARG A 172 9.43 -5.11 -8.16
CA ARG A 172 8.53 -5.44 -7.05
C ARG A 172 7.90 -6.84 -7.23
N SER A 173 7.52 -7.18 -8.45
CA SER A 173 6.91 -8.47 -8.79
C SER A 173 7.94 -9.62 -8.72
N GLU A 174 9.18 -9.39 -9.12
CA GLU A 174 10.27 -10.36 -9.00
C GLU A 174 10.60 -10.63 -7.52
N ALA A 175 10.62 -9.61 -6.65
CA ALA A 175 10.76 -9.79 -5.20
C ALA A 175 9.63 -10.64 -4.61
N MET A 176 8.40 -10.45 -5.09
CA MET A 176 7.24 -11.23 -4.68
C MET A 176 7.32 -12.68 -5.16
N ALA A 177 7.75 -12.91 -6.41
CA ALA A 177 7.98 -14.25 -6.95
C ALA A 177 9.12 -14.97 -6.20
N TYR A 178 10.19 -14.26 -5.84
CA TYR A 178 11.26 -14.81 -4.98
C TYR A 178 10.69 -15.31 -3.65
N ARG A 179 9.85 -14.49 -2.97
CA ARG A 179 9.16 -14.91 -1.75
C ARG A 179 8.32 -16.17 -1.96
N ASP A 180 7.54 -16.22 -3.03
CA ASP A 180 6.63 -17.35 -3.30
C ASP A 180 7.39 -18.64 -3.59
N ALA A 181 8.53 -18.56 -4.27
CA ALA A 181 9.39 -19.71 -4.54
C ALA A 181 9.99 -20.34 -3.26
N HIS A 182 10.22 -19.55 -2.21
CA HIS A 182 10.73 -20.04 -0.93
C HIS A 182 9.62 -20.57 -0.01
N GLY A 183 8.39 -20.16 -0.22
CA GLY A 183 7.22 -20.66 0.52
C GLY A 183 7.39 -20.55 2.04
N GLN A 184 7.25 -21.68 2.73
CA GLN A 184 7.45 -21.77 4.19
C GLN A 184 8.91 -22.00 4.61
N ALA A 185 9.79 -22.30 3.66
CA ALA A 185 11.23 -22.47 3.92
C ALA A 185 12.00 -21.13 3.92
N ILE A 186 11.31 -20.02 3.79
CA ILE A 186 11.88 -18.68 3.77
C ILE A 186 12.65 -18.39 5.06
N THR A 187 13.87 -17.87 4.92
CA THR A 187 14.78 -17.56 6.03
C THR A 187 14.87 -16.07 6.30
N GLU A 188 15.51 -15.67 7.41
CA GLU A 188 15.80 -14.23 7.67
C GLU A 188 16.68 -13.62 6.57
N GLN A 189 17.62 -14.41 6.01
CA GLN A 189 18.45 -13.94 4.90
C GLN A 189 17.60 -13.66 3.63
N ASP A 190 16.58 -14.49 3.38
CA ASP A 190 15.66 -14.28 2.25
C ASP A 190 14.83 -13.02 2.45
N TRP A 191 14.36 -12.74 3.66
CA TRP A 191 13.67 -11.49 3.98
C TRP A 191 14.56 -10.27 3.76
N MET A 192 15.83 -10.32 4.15
CA MET A 192 16.80 -9.25 3.86
C MET A 192 17.03 -9.08 2.34
N ASN A 193 17.07 -10.17 1.59
CA ASN A 193 17.20 -10.14 0.13
C ASN A 193 15.97 -9.51 -0.54
N ILE A 194 14.76 -9.83 -0.07
CA ILE A 194 13.49 -9.24 -0.52
C ILE A 194 13.51 -7.73 -0.27
N GLU A 195 13.87 -7.30 0.95
CA GLU A 195 13.94 -5.87 1.29
C GLU A 195 14.91 -5.13 0.37
N LYS A 196 16.09 -5.71 0.12
CA LYS A 196 17.08 -5.13 -0.80
C LYS A 196 16.54 -4.98 -2.23
N GLN A 197 15.80 -5.97 -2.74
CA GLN A 197 15.14 -5.90 -4.06
C GLN A 197 14.08 -4.80 -4.07
N LEU A 198 13.26 -4.71 -3.03
CA LEU A 198 12.23 -3.68 -2.89
C LEU A 198 12.84 -2.27 -2.78
N VAL A 199 13.98 -2.09 -2.10
CA VAL A 199 14.71 -0.81 -2.10
C VAL A 199 15.06 -0.39 -3.52
N GLY A 200 15.57 -1.33 -4.35
CA GLY A 200 15.84 -1.09 -5.76
C GLY A 200 14.60 -0.65 -6.53
N ALA A 201 13.51 -1.38 -6.38
CA ALA A 201 12.23 -1.08 -7.02
C ALA A 201 11.69 0.29 -6.60
N TYR A 202 11.63 0.60 -5.30
CA TYR A 202 11.14 1.89 -4.80
C TYR A 202 12.02 3.08 -5.18
N ARG A 203 13.33 2.89 -5.40
CA ARG A 203 14.20 3.93 -5.98
C ARG A 203 13.79 4.25 -7.41
N GLN A 204 13.41 3.25 -8.21
CA GLN A 204 12.90 3.47 -9.56
C GLN A 204 11.54 4.19 -9.52
N LEU A 205 10.62 3.78 -8.64
CA LEU A 205 9.37 4.52 -8.44
C LEU A 205 9.65 5.99 -8.10
N LYS A 206 10.54 6.25 -7.13
CA LYS A 206 10.91 7.61 -6.72
C LYS A 206 11.46 8.44 -7.88
N ALA A 207 12.32 7.85 -8.71
CA ALA A 207 12.87 8.50 -9.89
C ALA A 207 11.78 8.83 -10.93
N GLY A 208 10.88 7.88 -11.20
CA GLY A 208 9.79 8.07 -12.17
C GLY A 208 8.74 9.10 -11.75
N VAL A 209 8.53 9.30 -10.42
CA VAL A 209 7.49 10.23 -9.93
C VAL A 209 8.03 11.60 -9.49
N ALA A 210 9.36 11.81 -9.49
CA ALA A 210 9.99 13.01 -8.98
C ALA A 210 9.69 14.29 -9.81
N ASN A 211 9.29 14.17 -11.07
CA ASN A 211 9.03 15.26 -12.01
C ASN A 211 7.57 15.62 -12.14
#